data_8f2335ab172bbf84f0c2b567bd5f1e43
#
_entry.id   8f2335ab172bbf84f0c2b567bd5f1e43
#
_cell.length_a   1.000
_cell.length_b   1.000
_cell.length_c   1.000
_cell.angle_alpha   90.00
_cell.angle_beta   90.00
_cell.angle_gamma   90.00
#
_symmetry.space_group_name_H-M   'P 1'
#
loop_
_entity.id
_entity.type
_entity.pdbx_description
1 polymer ?
#
loop_
_entity_poly.entity_id
_entity_poly.type
_entity_poly.pdbx_seq_one_letter_code
_entity_poly.pdbx_strand_id
1 'polypeptide(L)' 'MIHFDFTPGDYVINPLQRDWGIGQVQSIIKNKITVNFQNQGKQVINGEIITLEKTKNEQK' A
#
# COMPACT_ATOMS: atom_id res chain seq x y z
N MET A 1 10.27 -13.49 10.07
CA MET A 1 10.23 -12.93 8.71
C MET A 1 8.83 -12.43 8.41
N ILE A 2 8.73 -11.25 7.84
CA ILE A 2 7.42 -10.63 7.56
C ILE A 2 6.99 -11.00 6.15
N HIS A 3 5.76 -11.49 6.06
CA HIS A 3 5.16 -11.81 4.77
C HIS A 3 3.98 -10.89 4.52
N PHE A 4 3.96 -10.29 3.34
CA PHE A 4 2.83 -9.46 2.91
C PHE A 4 2.09 -10.18 1.78
N ASP A 5 0.79 -9.93 1.70
CA ASP A 5 -0.07 -10.53 0.68
C ASP A 5 0.09 -9.88 -0.68
N PHE A 6 0.95 -8.88 -0.78
CA PHE A 6 1.09 -8.10 -2.00
C PHE A 6 2.57 -7.96 -2.35
N THR A 7 2.83 -7.62 -3.59
CA THR A 7 4.17 -7.43 -4.11
C THR A 7 4.20 -6.09 -4.86
N PRO A 8 5.39 -5.58 -5.20
CA PRO A 8 5.46 -4.36 -6.01
C PRO A 8 4.63 -4.49 -7.28
N GLY A 9 3.86 -3.45 -7.58
CA GLY A 9 2.92 -3.43 -8.70
C GLY A 9 1.49 -3.70 -8.29
N ASP A 10 1.27 -4.33 -7.15
CA ASP A 10 -0.08 -4.59 -6.66
C ASP A 10 -0.71 -3.32 -6.10
N TYR A 11 -2.02 -3.36 -5.96
CA TYR A 11 -2.80 -2.24 -5.46
C TYR A 11 -3.30 -2.52 -4.06
N VAL A 12 -3.22 -1.50 -3.22
CA VAL A 12 -3.60 -1.61 -1.81
C VAL A 12 -4.34 -0.36 -1.39
N ILE A 13 -5.03 -0.46 -0.25
CA ILE A 13 -5.58 0.71 0.42
C ILE A 13 -5.07 0.72 1.85
N ASN A 14 -4.99 1.92 2.42
CA ASN A 14 -4.68 2.07 3.84
C ASN A 14 -6.01 2.14 4.59
N PRO A 15 -6.39 1.09 5.32
CA PRO A 15 -7.71 1.08 5.95
C PRO A 15 -7.88 2.15 7.02
N LEU A 16 -6.78 2.69 7.54
CA LEU A 16 -6.83 3.76 8.53
C LEU A 16 -6.92 5.13 7.88
N GLN A 17 -6.65 5.21 6.58
CA GLN A 17 -6.66 6.46 5.83
C GLN A 17 -7.28 6.20 4.46
N ARG A 18 -8.54 5.85 4.46
CA ARG A 18 -9.20 5.45 3.20
C ARG A 18 -9.32 6.61 2.21
N ASP A 19 -9.30 7.83 2.70
CA ASP A 19 -9.33 9.01 1.85
C ASP A 19 -8.06 9.19 1.01
N TRP A 20 -7.00 8.44 1.31
CA TRP A 20 -5.81 8.44 0.46
C TRP A 20 -6.07 7.78 -0.89
N GLY A 21 -7.13 6.96 -0.98
CA GLY A 21 -7.47 6.28 -2.21
C GLY A 21 -6.65 5.03 -2.41
N ILE A 22 -6.73 4.49 -3.63
CA ILE A 22 -5.98 3.29 -3.98
C ILE A 22 -4.53 3.67 -4.20
N GLY A 23 -3.64 2.85 -3.66
CA GLY A 23 -2.20 3.02 -3.85
C GLY A 23 -1.61 1.87 -4.60
N GLN A 24 -0.54 2.15 -5.34
CA GLN A 24 0.24 1.10 -6.00
C GLN A 24 1.54 0.91 -5.25
N VAL A 25 1.82 -0.32 -4.88
CA VAL A 25 3.04 -0.66 -4.18
C VAL A 25 4.22 -0.49 -5.13
N GLN A 26 5.22 0.26 -4.69
CA GLN A 26 6.40 0.54 -5.50
C GLN A 26 7.58 -0.32 -5.09
N SER A 27 7.76 -0.49 -3.78
CA SER A 27 8.83 -1.34 -3.29
C SER A 27 8.50 -1.82 -1.88
N ILE A 28 9.11 -2.92 -1.52
CA ILE A 28 9.00 -3.47 -0.18
C ILE A 28 10.42 -3.79 0.27
N ILE A 29 10.88 -3.12 1.33
CA ILE A 29 12.19 -3.36 1.89
C ILE A 29 11.99 -3.67 3.36
N LYS A 30 12.16 -4.94 3.70
CA LYS A 30 11.89 -5.44 5.04
C LYS A 30 10.44 -5.11 5.41
N ASN A 31 10.20 -4.29 6.43
CA ASN A 31 8.85 -3.93 6.84
C ASN A 31 8.39 -2.58 6.27
N LYS A 32 9.19 -1.96 5.42
CA LYS A 32 8.85 -0.65 4.88
C LYS A 32 8.32 -0.80 3.46
N ILE A 33 7.12 -0.31 3.26
CA ILE A 33 6.40 -0.44 1.99
C ILE A 33 6.20 0.95 1.42
N THR A 34 6.77 1.19 0.25
CA THR A 34 6.57 2.46 -0.44
C THR A 34 5.37 2.32 -1.37
N VAL A 35 4.38 3.17 -1.18
CA VAL A 35 3.13 3.12 -1.92
C VAL A 35 2.82 4.51 -2.46
N ASN A 36 2.37 4.57 -3.70
CA ASN A 36 1.93 5.81 -4.31
C ASN A 36 0.41 5.82 -4.32
N PHE A 37 -0.20 6.63 -3.45
CA PHE A 37 -1.64 6.70 -3.31
C PHE A 37 -2.23 7.78 -4.23
N GLN A 38 -3.43 7.52 -4.72
CA GLN A 38 -4.10 8.42 -5.67
C GLN A 38 -4.23 9.84 -5.13
N ASN A 39 -4.61 9.96 -3.85
CA ASN A 39 -4.95 11.25 -3.26
C ASN A 39 -3.90 11.74 -2.27
N GLN A 40 -2.84 11.00 -2.05
CA GLN A 40 -1.84 11.37 -1.05
C GLN A 40 -0.43 11.35 -1.61
N GLY A 41 -0.22 10.72 -2.76
CA GLY A 41 1.12 10.59 -3.32
C GLY A 41 1.92 9.49 -2.65
N LYS A 42 3.24 9.62 -2.75
CA LYS A 42 4.15 8.57 -2.28
C LYS A 42 4.25 8.62 -0.75
N GLN A 43 4.02 7.48 -0.13
CA GLN A 43 4.13 7.32 1.32
C GLN A 43 4.92 6.07 1.62
N VAL A 44 5.71 6.11 2.69
CA VAL A 44 6.41 4.93 3.19
C VAL A 44 5.65 4.43 4.42
N ILE A 45 5.18 3.20 4.33
CA ILE A 45 4.32 2.61 5.34
C ILE A 45 5.12 1.57 6.12
N ASN A 46 5.02 1.61 7.44
CA ASN A 46 5.60 0.58 8.28
C ASN A 46 4.59 -0.56 8.39
N GLY A 47 4.89 -1.67 7.72
CA GLY A 47 3.97 -2.80 7.63
C GLY A 47 3.78 -3.56 8.93
N GLU A 48 4.61 -3.30 9.93
CA GLU A 48 4.40 -3.90 11.26
C GLU A 48 3.36 -3.15 12.06
N ILE A 49 3.12 -1.89 11.72
CA ILE A 49 2.19 -1.05 12.46
C ILE A 49 0.88 -0.94 11.71
N ILE A 50 0.95 -0.82 10.39
CA ILE A 50 -0.23 -0.61 9.55
C ILE A 50 -0.40 -1.80 8.63
N THR A 51 -1.57 -2.41 8.65
CA THR A 51 -1.89 -3.51 7.76
C THR A 51 -2.61 -2.96 6.54
N LEU A 52 -1.90 -2.94 5.41
CA LEU A 52 -2.51 -2.53 4.15
C LEU A 52 -3.39 -3.65 3.61
N GLU A 53 -4.48 -3.28 2.95
CA GLU A 53 -5.40 -4.23 2.36
C GLU A 53 -5.19 -4.27 0.86
N LYS A 54 -4.99 -5.48 0.32
CA LYS A 54 -4.84 -5.66 -1.11
C LYS A 54 -6.18 -5.41 -1.79
N THR A 55 -6.15 -4.71 -2.90
CA THR A 55 -7.36 -4.40 -3.64
C THR A 55 -7.05 -4.46 -5.13
N LYS A 56 -8.07 -4.26 -5.94
CA LYS A 56 -7.91 -4.18 -7.38
C LYS A 56 -7.93 -2.74 -7.81
N ASN A 57 -7.22 -2.45 -8.89
CA ASN A 57 -7.30 -1.14 -9.50
C ASN A 57 -8.56 -1.10 -10.35
N GLU A 58 -9.62 -0.54 -9.79
CA GLU A 58 -10.91 -0.51 -10.46
C GLU A 58 -11.16 0.85 -11.06
N GLN A 59 -10.26 1.28 -11.87
CA GLN A 59 -10.47 2.54 -12.56
C GLN A 59 -11.58 2.41 -13.57
N LYS A 60 -12.43 3.39 -13.57
CA LYS A 60 -13.55 3.46 -14.51
C LYS A 60 -13.30 4.54 -15.52
#